data_7dbab842f1f0f45fad8dcdda677483db
#
_entry.id   7dbab842f1f0f45fad8dcdda677483db
#
_cell.length_a   1.000
_cell.length_b   1.000
_cell.length_c   1.000
_cell.angle_alpha   90.00
_cell.angle_beta   90.00
_cell.angle_gamma   90.00
#
_symmetry.space_group_name_H-M   'P 1'
#
loop_
_entity.id
_entity.type
_entity.pdbx_description
1 polymer ?
#
loop_
_entity_poly.entity_id
_entity_poly.type
_entity_poly.pdbx_seq_one_letter_code
_entity_poly.pdbx_strand_id
1 'polypeptide(L)'
;MTPMVLKRATLTLAAIAFVVSPGLAQRGQRGGTAVVDAPTPDPAPHWPDGRVNLGSTSDKKGYWEVRPGLGGAPRPADVPFQPWAKALQQYRAGKSDLYPPLVRCKPAAGPGFFNAPGFEIVDVPELKKIFILNIAGPHSWRVIYMDGRPHPTGEDLRPTFLGHSVGHWEGDTLVIDTVGFNEKQWVSGSYPTTEQLHMIEKISRPNLKTLSYEYTIDDPGAYTAPWSGRWTITEKTASSWVADGEMFEYICQDSRF
;
A
#
# COMPACT_ATOMS: atom_id res chain seq x y z
N MET A 1 -23.02 -53.26 -47.75
CA MET A 1 -23.57 -53.94 -46.56
C MET A 1 -22.52 -54.92 -46.06
N THR A 2 -21.71 -54.56 -45.07
CA THR A 2 -20.67 -55.43 -44.51
C THR A 2 -20.83 -55.42 -42.99
N PRO A 3 -20.94 -56.54 -42.31
CA PRO A 3 -21.24 -56.60 -40.90
C PRO A 3 -19.98 -56.34 -40.04
N MET A 4 -20.15 -55.55 -39.01
CA MET A 4 -19.16 -55.17 -38.01
C MET A 4 -19.03 -56.32 -36.98
N VAL A 5 -17.81 -56.85 -36.85
CA VAL A 5 -17.49 -57.96 -35.91
C VAL A 5 -17.14 -57.31 -34.55
N LEU A 6 -17.94 -57.68 -33.55
CA LEU A 6 -17.76 -57.26 -32.15
C LEU A 6 -16.73 -58.15 -31.46
N LYS A 7 -15.55 -57.67 -31.12
CA LYS A 7 -14.57 -58.38 -30.27
C LYS A 7 -14.92 -58.22 -28.79
N ARG A 8 -15.25 -59.32 -28.13
CA ARG A 8 -15.42 -59.43 -26.68
C ARG A 8 -14.02 -59.41 -26.02
N ALA A 9 -13.77 -58.45 -25.14
CA ALA A 9 -12.58 -58.43 -24.27
C ALA A 9 -12.93 -59.16 -22.95
N THR A 10 -12.18 -60.18 -22.64
CA THR A 10 -12.28 -60.96 -21.37
C THR A 10 -11.45 -60.20 -20.30
N LEU A 11 -12.10 -59.79 -19.22
CA LEU A 11 -11.46 -59.18 -18.04
C LEU A 11 -11.00 -60.31 -17.10
N THR A 12 -9.69 -60.42 -16.90
CA THR A 12 -9.11 -61.34 -15.91
C THR A 12 -8.93 -60.58 -14.59
N LEU A 13 -9.63 -60.95 -13.53
CA LEU A 13 -9.46 -60.46 -12.18
C LEU A 13 -8.21 -61.08 -11.55
N ALA A 14 -7.19 -60.29 -11.26
CA ALA A 14 -6.06 -60.71 -10.41
C ALA A 14 -6.37 -60.36 -8.96
N ALA A 15 -6.50 -61.36 -8.10
CA ALA A 15 -6.62 -61.17 -6.66
C ALA A 15 -5.25 -60.90 -6.05
N ILE A 16 -5.07 -59.70 -5.49
CA ILE A 16 -3.88 -59.33 -4.70
C ILE A 16 -4.15 -59.64 -3.25
N ALA A 17 -3.45 -60.60 -2.69
CA ALA A 17 -3.47 -60.94 -1.27
C ALA A 17 -2.58 -59.93 -0.50
N PHE A 18 -3.19 -59.16 0.41
CA PHE A 18 -2.48 -58.31 1.34
C PHE A 18 -1.92 -59.15 2.50
N VAL A 19 -0.60 -59.25 2.59
CA VAL A 19 0.10 -59.78 3.78
C VAL A 19 0.25 -58.62 4.78
N VAL A 20 -0.48 -58.67 5.88
CA VAL A 20 -0.36 -57.75 6.99
C VAL A 20 0.78 -58.25 7.90
N SER A 21 1.92 -57.54 7.86
CA SER A 21 3.00 -57.71 8.83
C SER A 21 2.78 -56.82 10.05
N PRO A 22 2.89 -57.31 11.30
CA PRO A 22 2.82 -56.45 12.47
C PRO A 22 4.11 -55.64 12.59
N GLY A 23 4.06 -54.37 12.16
CA GLY A 23 5.15 -53.41 12.37
C GLY A 23 5.22 -52.98 13.83
N LEU A 24 6.32 -53.29 14.49
CA LEU A 24 6.69 -52.73 15.78
C LEU A 24 6.71 -51.19 15.73
N ALA A 25 5.83 -50.60 16.52
CA ALA A 25 5.79 -49.14 16.69
C ALA A 25 7.08 -48.63 17.34
N GLN A 26 8.03 -48.22 16.54
CA GLN A 26 9.15 -47.39 17.05
C GLN A 26 8.57 -46.01 17.40
N ARG A 27 8.53 -45.75 18.70
CA ARG A 27 8.24 -44.46 19.30
C ARG A 27 9.42 -43.53 18.99
N GLY A 28 9.36 -42.86 17.80
CA GLY A 28 10.34 -41.85 17.44
C GLY A 28 10.27 -40.70 18.45
N GLN A 29 11.36 -40.47 19.17
CA GLN A 29 11.61 -39.24 19.87
C GLN A 29 11.44 -38.08 18.88
N ARG A 30 10.39 -37.28 19.07
CA ARG A 30 10.29 -35.98 18.42
C ARG A 30 11.43 -35.14 18.92
N GLY A 31 12.54 -35.10 18.18
CA GLY A 31 13.54 -34.07 18.34
C GLY A 31 12.83 -32.73 18.26
N GLY A 32 12.85 -31.97 19.35
CA GLY A 32 12.40 -30.58 19.34
C GLY A 32 13.19 -29.87 18.25
N THR A 33 12.52 -29.44 17.19
CA THR A 33 13.08 -28.46 16.28
C THR A 33 13.38 -27.23 17.14
N ALA A 34 14.66 -26.94 17.33
CA ALA A 34 15.07 -25.67 17.91
C ALA A 34 14.37 -24.59 17.09
N VAL A 35 13.53 -23.78 17.74
CA VAL A 35 12.98 -22.59 17.14
C VAL A 35 14.20 -21.70 16.92
N VAL A 36 14.69 -21.66 15.69
CA VAL A 36 15.72 -20.69 15.31
C VAL A 36 14.99 -19.36 15.33
N ASP A 37 15.28 -18.54 16.32
CA ASP A 37 14.75 -17.20 16.41
C ASP A 37 15.05 -16.48 15.09
N ALA A 38 14.02 -15.91 14.47
CA ALA A 38 14.22 -15.12 13.28
C ALA A 38 15.22 -14.00 13.59
N PRO A 39 16.20 -13.73 12.71
CA PRO A 39 17.21 -12.70 12.98
C PRO A 39 16.51 -11.36 13.27
N THR A 40 16.94 -10.70 14.32
CA THR A 40 16.45 -9.37 14.68
C THR A 40 16.67 -8.42 13.50
N PRO A 41 15.64 -7.73 13.00
CA PRO A 41 15.81 -6.78 11.92
C PRO A 41 16.83 -5.68 12.28
N ASP A 42 17.62 -5.24 11.30
CA ASP A 42 18.49 -4.09 11.46
C ASP A 42 17.71 -2.87 11.96
N PRO A 43 18.23 -2.07 12.90
CA PRO A 43 17.54 -0.92 13.45
C PRO A 43 17.25 0.14 12.39
N ALA A 44 16.28 1.01 12.67
CA ALA A 44 16.01 2.17 11.84
C ALA A 44 17.22 3.11 11.80
N PRO A 45 17.60 3.65 10.63
CA PRO A 45 18.65 4.66 10.54
C PRO A 45 18.17 6.00 11.10
N HIS A 46 19.12 6.76 11.67
CA HIS A 46 18.85 8.09 12.18
C HIS A 46 19.80 9.10 11.53
N TRP A 47 19.34 10.33 11.41
CA TRP A 47 20.17 11.47 11.04
C TRP A 47 21.10 11.85 12.20
N PRO A 48 22.20 12.61 11.96
CA PRO A 48 23.09 13.05 13.03
C PRO A 48 22.42 13.89 14.14
N ASP A 49 21.29 14.51 13.86
CA ASP A 49 20.48 15.25 14.82
C ASP A 49 19.54 14.38 15.67
N GLY A 50 19.58 13.04 15.47
CA GLY A 50 18.82 12.04 16.23
C GLY A 50 17.42 11.74 15.66
N ARG A 51 16.93 12.48 14.67
CA ARG A 51 15.65 12.16 14.03
C ARG A 51 15.75 10.89 13.19
N VAL A 52 14.68 10.11 13.15
CA VAL A 52 14.63 8.93 12.29
C VAL A 52 14.71 9.34 10.81
N ASN A 53 15.52 8.61 10.04
CA ASN A 53 15.56 8.77 8.59
C ASN A 53 14.47 7.91 7.95
N LEU A 54 13.43 8.53 7.39
CA LEU A 54 12.35 7.85 6.68
C LEU A 54 12.69 7.58 5.20
N GLY A 55 13.73 8.18 4.68
CA GLY A 55 14.17 8.04 3.29
C GLY A 55 15.20 6.94 3.08
N SER A 56 15.73 6.87 1.87
CA SER A 56 16.85 6.02 1.53
C SER A 56 18.11 6.43 2.29
N THR A 57 19.03 5.49 2.50
CA THR A 57 20.35 5.79 3.08
C THR A 57 21.37 5.94 1.95
N SER A 58 22.36 6.83 2.14
CA SER A 58 23.35 7.15 1.11
C SER A 58 24.23 5.98 0.67
N ASP A 59 24.32 4.95 1.49
CA ASP A 59 25.10 3.72 1.27
C ASP A 59 24.26 2.59 0.65
N LYS A 60 22.95 2.79 0.49
CA LYS A 60 22.03 1.75 -0.01
C LYS A 60 21.07 2.32 -1.03
N LYS A 61 20.94 1.59 -2.11
CA LYS A 61 19.88 1.81 -3.10
C LYS A 61 18.58 1.20 -2.57
N GLY A 62 17.46 1.86 -2.83
CA GLY A 62 16.14 1.37 -2.47
C GLY A 62 15.11 2.50 -2.49
N TYR A 63 13.87 2.12 -2.72
CA TYR A 63 12.70 2.99 -2.58
C TYR A 63 11.61 2.22 -1.82
N TRP A 64 10.58 2.91 -1.42
CA TRP A 64 9.48 2.32 -0.67
C TRP A 64 8.37 1.80 -1.58
N GLU A 65 7.87 0.60 -1.29
CA GLU A 65 6.76 0.01 -2.04
C GLU A 65 5.75 -0.64 -1.08
N VAL A 66 4.48 -0.35 -1.29
CA VAL A 66 3.38 -1.06 -0.65
C VAL A 66 3.21 -2.43 -1.30
N ARG A 67 3.30 -3.49 -0.51
CA ARG A 67 3.04 -4.85 -1.00
C ARG A 67 1.61 -5.27 -0.74
N PRO A 68 0.95 -5.92 -1.71
CA PRO A 68 -0.35 -6.54 -1.48
C PRO A 68 -0.31 -7.50 -0.28
N GLY A 69 -1.34 -7.45 0.55
CA GLY A 69 -1.48 -8.35 1.72
C GLY A 69 -0.79 -7.89 3.01
N LEU A 70 -0.03 -6.79 2.99
CA LEU A 70 0.59 -6.22 4.19
C LEU A 70 -0.21 -5.04 4.79
N GLY A 71 -1.52 -5.14 4.77
CA GLY A 71 -2.45 -4.13 5.22
C GLY A 71 -3.21 -3.48 4.07
N GLY A 72 -3.83 -2.35 4.32
CA GLY A 72 -4.59 -1.62 3.31
C GLY A 72 -5.73 -0.80 3.89
N ALA A 73 -6.60 -0.35 3.01
CA ALA A 73 -7.88 0.22 3.42
C ALA A 73 -8.80 -0.88 3.97
N PRO A 74 -9.67 -0.57 4.93
CA PRO A 74 -10.73 -1.46 5.35
C PRO A 74 -11.57 -1.91 4.15
N ARG A 75 -12.18 -3.09 4.27
CA ARG A 75 -13.12 -3.57 3.25
C ARG A 75 -14.32 -2.63 3.14
N PRO A 76 -14.98 -2.53 1.97
CA PRO A 76 -16.15 -1.65 1.81
C PRO A 76 -17.29 -1.91 2.81
N ALA A 77 -17.39 -3.14 3.34
CA ALA A 77 -18.37 -3.49 4.36
C ALA A 77 -18.08 -2.86 5.74
N ASP A 78 -16.82 -2.54 6.00
CA ASP A 78 -16.33 -2.04 7.28
C ASP A 78 -16.16 -0.50 7.27
N VAL A 79 -16.44 0.16 6.14
CA VAL A 79 -16.31 1.62 5.97
C VAL A 79 -17.70 2.27 6.11
N PRO A 80 -17.84 3.30 6.96
CA PRO A 80 -19.11 3.94 7.26
C PRO A 80 -19.55 4.94 6.17
N PHE A 81 -19.78 4.47 4.93
CA PHE A 81 -20.19 5.32 3.82
C PHE A 81 -21.52 6.01 4.04
N GLN A 82 -21.64 7.26 3.60
CA GLN A 82 -22.92 7.87 3.28
C GLN A 82 -23.63 7.07 2.16
N PRO A 83 -24.98 7.08 2.07
CA PRO A 83 -25.71 6.27 1.07
C PRO A 83 -25.26 6.51 -0.37
N TRP A 84 -25.07 7.77 -0.77
CA TRP A 84 -24.60 8.12 -2.11
C TRP A 84 -23.15 7.64 -2.36
N ALA A 85 -22.27 7.78 -1.35
CA ALA A 85 -20.88 7.39 -1.44
C ALA A 85 -20.75 5.87 -1.58
N LYS A 86 -21.58 5.11 -0.86
CA LYS A 86 -21.67 3.65 -1.00
C LYS A 86 -22.11 3.23 -2.41
N ALA A 87 -23.15 3.86 -2.93
CA ALA A 87 -23.64 3.58 -4.29
C ALA A 87 -22.56 3.89 -5.35
N LEU A 88 -21.86 5.02 -5.20
CA LEU A 88 -20.77 5.40 -6.11
C LEU A 88 -19.57 4.45 -5.99
N GLN A 89 -19.21 4.05 -4.76
CA GLN A 89 -18.15 3.06 -4.52
C GLN A 89 -18.47 1.74 -5.23
N GLN A 90 -19.69 1.22 -5.10
CA GLN A 90 -20.13 -0.01 -5.76
C GLN A 90 -20.09 0.11 -7.28
N TYR A 91 -20.53 1.23 -7.82
CA TYR A 91 -20.47 1.50 -9.27
C TYR A 91 -19.03 1.52 -9.79
N ARG A 92 -18.11 2.15 -9.05
CA ARG A 92 -16.68 2.25 -9.41
C ARG A 92 -15.93 0.93 -9.22
N ALA A 93 -16.26 0.13 -8.21
CA ALA A 93 -15.58 -1.14 -7.91
C ALA A 93 -15.63 -2.13 -9.08
N GLY A 94 -16.73 -2.16 -9.84
CA GLY A 94 -16.84 -2.99 -11.04
C GLY A 94 -16.14 -2.42 -12.29
N LYS A 95 -15.43 -1.29 -12.17
CA LYS A 95 -14.86 -0.53 -13.31
C LYS A 95 -13.49 0.05 -12.95
N SER A 96 -12.69 -0.72 -12.22
CA SER A 96 -11.42 -0.27 -11.66
C SER A 96 -10.37 0.12 -12.70
N ASP A 97 -10.49 -0.38 -13.93
CA ASP A 97 -9.61 -0.10 -15.06
C ASP A 97 -10.02 1.14 -15.88
N LEU A 98 -11.20 1.71 -15.63
CA LEU A 98 -11.72 2.84 -16.38
C LEU A 98 -11.72 4.17 -15.64
N TYR A 99 -11.91 4.15 -14.33
CA TYR A 99 -12.21 5.36 -13.55
C TYR A 99 -11.14 5.83 -12.55
N PRO A 100 -10.19 5.01 -12.05
CA PRO A 100 -9.20 5.51 -11.10
C PRO A 100 -8.45 6.72 -11.68
N PRO A 101 -8.19 7.76 -10.88
CA PRO A 101 -7.44 8.94 -11.34
C PRO A 101 -6.11 8.56 -11.98
N LEU A 102 -5.42 7.55 -11.45
CA LEU A 102 -4.11 7.09 -11.92
C LEU A 102 -4.12 6.62 -13.39
N VAL A 103 -5.16 5.92 -13.84
CA VAL A 103 -5.26 5.46 -15.25
C VAL A 103 -5.52 6.61 -16.24
N ARG A 104 -5.76 7.80 -15.72
CA ARG A 104 -5.89 9.05 -16.49
C ARG A 104 -4.77 10.03 -16.20
N CYS A 105 -3.62 9.54 -15.79
CA CYS A 105 -2.45 10.34 -15.42
C CYS A 105 -2.78 11.46 -14.41
N LYS A 106 -3.70 11.21 -13.49
CA LYS A 106 -3.99 12.10 -12.36
C LYS A 106 -3.33 11.56 -11.11
N PRO A 107 -2.86 12.42 -10.19
CA PRO A 107 -2.33 11.96 -8.92
C PRO A 107 -3.40 11.18 -8.15
N ALA A 108 -3.01 10.07 -7.55
CA ALA A 108 -3.78 9.50 -6.47
C ALA A 108 -3.49 10.30 -5.19
N ALA A 109 -4.47 10.43 -4.32
CA ALA A 109 -4.29 11.15 -3.06
C ALA A 109 -4.56 10.25 -1.86
N GLY A 110 -4.25 10.79 -0.70
CA GLY A 110 -4.36 10.03 0.54
C GLY A 110 -3.52 8.77 0.51
N PRO A 111 -4.03 7.67 1.09
CA PRO A 111 -3.33 6.41 1.07
C PRO A 111 -3.00 5.91 -0.34
N GLY A 112 -3.81 6.24 -1.33
CA GLY A 112 -3.56 5.89 -2.72
C GLY A 112 -2.27 6.46 -3.30
N PHE A 113 -1.72 7.52 -2.70
CA PHE A 113 -0.45 8.12 -3.11
C PHE A 113 0.74 7.17 -2.93
N PHE A 114 0.68 6.28 -1.96
CA PHE A 114 1.75 5.32 -1.63
C PHE A 114 1.68 4.02 -2.44
N ASN A 115 0.73 3.89 -3.37
CA ASN A 115 0.62 2.68 -4.19
C ASN A 115 1.83 2.47 -5.12
N ALA A 116 1.95 1.23 -5.61
CA ALA A 116 2.98 0.87 -6.60
C ALA A 116 3.00 1.81 -7.81
N PRO A 117 4.15 2.01 -8.47
CA PRO A 117 5.36 1.22 -8.30
C PRO A 117 6.27 1.63 -7.15
N GLY A 118 6.00 2.73 -6.44
CA GLY A 118 6.75 3.09 -5.27
C GLY A 118 6.97 4.58 -5.11
N PHE A 119 7.66 4.95 -4.04
CA PHE A 119 7.91 6.34 -3.66
C PHE A 119 9.20 6.46 -2.84
N GLU A 120 9.68 7.68 -2.73
CA GLU A 120 10.80 8.06 -1.86
C GLU A 120 10.39 9.23 -0.96
N ILE A 121 10.95 9.25 0.27
CA ILE A 121 10.76 10.33 1.23
C ILE A 121 12.07 11.09 1.34
N VAL A 122 12.04 12.39 1.04
CA VAL A 122 13.21 13.28 1.08
C VAL A 122 12.96 14.36 2.13
N ASP A 123 13.71 14.29 3.22
CA ASP A 123 13.71 15.34 4.26
C ASP A 123 14.73 16.44 3.91
N VAL A 124 14.26 17.67 3.87
CA VAL A 124 15.08 18.87 3.61
C VAL A 124 14.95 19.84 4.79
N PRO A 125 15.70 19.60 5.89
CA PRO A 125 15.57 20.36 7.13
C PRO A 125 15.79 21.88 6.96
N GLU A 126 16.69 22.27 6.07
CA GLU A 126 17.02 23.69 5.78
C GLU A 126 15.80 24.43 5.23
N LEU A 127 14.93 23.74 4.51
CA LEU A 127 13.68 24.29 3.99
C LEU A 127 12.50 24.05 4.91
N LYS A 128 12.69 23.32 6.01
CA LYS A 128 11.62 22.82 6.88
C LYS A 128 10.49 22.16 6.06
N LYS A 129 10.89 21.24 5.17
CA LYS A 129 9.98 20.51 4.27
C LYS A 129 10.39 19.06 4.15
N ILE A 130 9.39 18.19 4.05
CA ILE A 130 9.55 16.82 3.60
C ILE A 130 8.84 16.72 2.26
N PHE A 131 9.51 16.07 1.30
CA PHE A 131 8.93 15.74 0.00
C PHE A 131 8.69 14.23 -0.07
N ILE A 132 7.52 13.84 -0.54
CA ILE A 132 7.26 12.46 -0.90
C ILE A 132 7.15 12.42 -2.42
N LEU A 133 8.12 11.76 -3.05
CA LEU A 133 8.24 11.64 -4.49
C LEU A 133 7.61 10.33 -4.93
N ASN A 134 6.61 10.36 -5.79
CA ASN A 134 5.93 9.17 -6.28
C ASN A 134 6.37 8.83 -7.70
N ILE A 135 6.67 7.57 -7.96
CA ILE A 135 7.07 7.10 -9.30
C ILE A 135 5.86 7.00 -10.22
N ALA A 136 4.68 6.69 -9.67
CA ALA A 136 3.48 6.42 -10.46
C ALA A 136 2.77 7.66 -10.99
N GLY A 137 1.92 7.45 -11.98
CA GLY A 137 1.03 8.48 -12.53
C GLY A 137 1.80 9.61 -13.21
N PRO A 138 1.51 10.87 -12.86
CA PRO A 138 2.15 12.03 -13.47
C PRO A 138 3.48 12.41 -12.81
N HIS A 139 4.21 11.49 -12.17
CA HIS A 139 5.39 11.79 -11.35
C HIS A 139 5.11 12.92 -10.35
N SER A 140 4.08 12.74 -9.55
CA SER A 140 3.67 13.76 -8.59
C SER A 140 4.56 13.71 -7.35
N TRP A 141 4.72 14.87 -6.75
CA TRP A 141 5.33 15.01 -5.44
C TRP A 141 4.35 15.67 -4.49
N ARG A 142 4.46 15.32 -3.22
CA ARG A 142 3.71 15.93 -2.13
C ARG A 142 4.68 16.66 -1.23
N VAL A 143 4.33 17.90 -0.88
CA VAL A 143 5.11 18.72 0.06
C VAL A 143 4.43 18.71 1.42
N ILE A 144 5.21 18.41 2.45
CA ILE A 144 4.79 18.48 3.84
C ILE A 144 5.57 19.63 4.49
N TYR A 145 4.86 20.62 5.00
CA TYR A 145 5.45 21.79 5.66
C TYR A 145 5.72 21.46 7.13
N MET A 146 6.99 21.57 7.53
CA MET A 146 7.48 21.23 8.87
C MET A 146 7.80 22.47 9.71
N ASP A 147 7.34 23.65 9.29
CA ASP A 147 7.64 24.95 9.92
C ASP A 147 6.59 25.42 10.93
N GLY A 148 5.62 24.56 11.24
CA GLY A 148 4.57 24.87 12.23
C GLY A 148 3.49 25.84 11.74
N ARG A 149 3.42 26.09 10.41
CA ARG A 149 2.37 26.94 9.85
C ARG A 149 0.98 26.32 10.03
N PRO A 150 -0.08 27.13 10.17
CA PRO A 150 -1.45 26.63 10.08
C PRO A 150 -1.82 26.32 8.63
N HIS A 151 -2.92 25.58 8.46
CA HIS A 151 -3.54 25.45 7.15
C HIS A 151 -4.12 26.79 6.67
N PRO A 152 -4.07 27.07 5.35
CA PRO A 152 -4.85 28.17 4.79
C PRO A 152 -6.34 27.94 5.04
N THR A 153 -7.13 28.99 5.11
CA THR A 153 -8.58 28.96 5.36
C THR A 153 -9.33 29.84 4.37
N GLY A 154 -10.62 29.61 4.22
CA GLY A 154 -11.47 30.41 3.33
C GLY A 154 -10.98 30.36 1.87
N GLU A 155 -10.88 31.53 1.24
CA GLU A 155 -10.47 31.67 -0.17
C GLU A 155 -9.00 31.31 -0.43
N ASP A 156 -8.17 31.32 0.59
CA ASP A 156 -6.76 30.93 0.48
C ASP A 156 -6.58 29.41 0.41
N LEU A 157 -7.54 28.63 0.90
CA LEU A 157 -7.55 27.17 0.80
C LEU A 157 -8.06 26.75 -0.57
N ARG A 158 -7.14 26.54 -1.51
CA ARG A 158 -7.47 26.11 -2.87
C ARG A 158 -7.46 24.59 -2.95
N PRO A 159 -8.61 23.94 -3.26
CA PRO A 159 -8.67 22.49 -3.35
C PRO A 159 -7.77 21.94 -4.47
N THR A 160 -6.91 20.99 -4.11
CA THR A 160 -5.99 20.32 -5.03
C THR A 160 -6.10 18.80 -4.93
N PHE A 161 -5.43 18.05 -5.81
CA PHE A 161 -5.39 16.59 -5.71
C PHE A 161 -4.68 16.10 -4.45
N LEU A 162 -3.65 16.79 -3.99
CA LEU A 162 -2.80 16.34 -2.87
C LEU A 162 -3.06 17.12 -1.57
N GLY A 163 -3.93 18.13 -1.60
CA GLY A 163 -4.24 18.96 -0.46
C GLY A 163 -3.08 19.86 -0.04
N HIS A 164 -3.23 20.46 1.13
CA HIS A 164 -2.20 21.20 1.85
C HIS A 164 -1.82 20.41 3.10
N SER A 165 -0.55 19.99 3.19
CA SER A 165 -0.05 19.13 4.27
C SER A 165 0.88 19.89 5.18
N VAL A 166 0.62 19.82 6.49
CA VAL A 166 1.53 20.27 7.56
C VAL A 166 1.96 19.06 8.37
N GLY A 167 3.18 19.06 8.89
CA GLY A 167 3.71 17.93 9.64
C GLY A 167 4.43 18.36 10.91
N HIS A 168 4.52 17.41 11.84
CA HIS A 168 5.35 17.50 13.02
C HIS A 168 5.83 16.13 13.44
N TRP A 169 6.83 16.08 14.31
CA TRP A 169 7.35 14.84 14.85
C TRP A 169 6.77 14.55 16.25
N GLU A 170 6.31 13.32 16.44
CA GLU A 170 5.97 12.71 17.74
C GLU A 170 6.98 11.60 18.03
N GLY A 171 8.11 11.90 18.66
CA GLY A 171 9.23 10.97 18.75
C GLY A 171 9.72 10.60 17.36
N ASP A 172 9.79 9.30 17.05
CA ASP A 172 10.19 8.77 15.73
C ASP A 172 9.02 8.63 14.74
N THR A 173 7.90 9.25 15.02
CA THR A 173 6.71 9.22 14.16
C THR A 173 6.48 10.57 13.52
N LEU A 174 6.49 10.63 12.20
CA LEU A 174 6.01 11.77 11.43
C LEU A 174 4.49 11.77 11.42
N VAL A 175 3.88 12.82 11.97
CA VAL A 175 2.43 13.05 11.89
C VAL A 175 2.17 14.09 10.84
N ILE A 176 1.26 13.80 9.91
CA ILE A 176 0.90 14.67 8.80
C ILE A 176 -0.59 14.96 8.87
N ASP A 177 -0.92 16.25 8.89
CA ASP A 177 -2.28 16.76 8.82
C ASP A 177 -2.53 17.35 7.43
N THR A 178 -3.62 16.98 6.76
CA THR A 178 -3.90 17.41 5.40
C THR A 178 -5.37 17.75 5.19
N VAL A 179 -5.60 18.92 4.63
CA VAL A 179 -6.90 19.46 4.23
C VAL A 179 -6.83 20.02 2.80
N GLY A 180 -7.95 20.50 2.27
CA GLY A 180 -7.99 21.17 0.97
C GLY A 180 -7.81 20.22 -0.21
N PHE A 181 -8.35 19.03 -0.09
CA PHE A 181 -8.46 18.10 -1.19
C PHE A 181 -9.61 18.50 -2.13
N ASN A 182 -9.46 18.24 -3.43
CA ASN A 182 -10.58 18.30 -4.35
C ASN A 182 -11.33 16.95 -4.41
N GLU A 183 -12.56 16.98 -4.89
CA GLU A 183 -13.43 15.79 -5.01
C GLU A 183 -13.08 14.86 -6.18
N LYS A 184 -12.06 15.19 -6.98
CA LYS A 184 -11.70 14.46 -8.22
C LYS A 184 -10.82 13.24 -7.97
N GLN A 185 -10.50 12.98 -6.72
CA GLN A 185 -9.63 11.89 -6.29
C GLN A 185 -10.41 10.74 -5.64
N TRP A 186 -9.69 9.66 -5.38
CA TRP A 186 -10.18 8.53 -4.60
C TRP A 186 -9.17 8.22 -3.51
N VAL A 187 -9.64 8.03 -2.30
CA VAL A 187 -8.76 7.76 -1.16
C VAL A 187 -8.10 6.38 -1.29
N SER A 188 -8.87 5.38 -1.65
CA SER A 188 -8.37 4.02 -1.84
C SER A 188 -9.32 3.28 -2.78
N GLY A 189 -8.75 2.57 -3.75
CA GLY A 189 -9.54 1.79 -4.68
C GLY A 189 -10.65 2.63 -5.34
N SER A 190 -11.88 2.43 -4.88
CA SER A 190 -13.08 3.10 -5.41
C SER A 190 -13.76 4.06 -4.41
N TYR A 191 -13.10 4.40 -3.30
CA TYR A 191 -13.71 5.17 -2.19
C TYR A 191 -13.76 6.65 -2.54
N PRO A 192 -14.97 7.23 -2.68
CA PRO A 192 -15.13 8.65 -3.03
C PRO A 192 -14.77 9.56 -1.85
N THR A 193 -14.44 10.79 -2.18
CA THR A 193 -14.22 11.88 -1.22
C THR A 193 -14.97 13.12 -1.64
N THR A 194 -15.11 14.05 -0.68
CA THR A 194 -15.57 15.41 -0.92
C THR A 194 -14.47 16.42 -0.59
N GLU A 195 -14.72 17.70 -0.80
CA GLU A 195 -13.81 18.78 -0.39
C GLU A 195 -13.74 18.98 1.14
N GLN A 196 -14.59 18.25 1.90
CA GLN A 196 -14.56 18.23 3.37
C GLN A 196 -13.53 17.24 3.93
N LEU A 197 -12.82 16.52 3.05
CA LEU A 197 -11.83 15.55 3.50
C LEU A 197 -10.73 16.21 4.34
N HIS A 198 -10.60 15.71 5.56
CA HIS A 198 -9.49 15.91 6.47
C HIS A 198 -8.80 14.56 6.70
N MET A 199 -7.49 14.53 6.56
CA MET A 199 -6.72 13.30 6.67
C MET A 199 -5.55 13.49 7.64
N ILE A 200 -5.45 12.60 8.62
CA ILE A 200 -4.29 12.49 9.51
C ILE A 200 -3.52 11.23 9.15
N GLU A 201 -2.21 11.36 8.99
CA GLU A 201 -1.32 10.24 8.66
C GLU A 201 -0.19 10.15 9.68
N LYS A 202 0.24 8.93 9.96
CA LYS A 202 1.38 8.63 10.84
C LYS A 202 2.34 7.71 10.11
N ILE A 203 3.59 8.13 9.99
CA ILE A 203 4.65 7.34 9.36
C ILE A 203 5.77 7.14 10.38
N SER A 204 6.13 5.90 10.65
CA SER A 204 7.28 5.54 11.47
C SER A 204 8.12 4.46 10.78
N ARG A 205 9.38 4.33 11.19
CA ARG A 205 10.31 3.34 10.63
C ARG A 205 10.78 2.41 11.74
N PRO A 206 10.10 1.26 11.96
CA PRO A 206 10.44 0.34 13.04
C PRO A 206 11.78 -0.39 12.84
N ASN A 207 12.27 -0.49 11.61
CA ASN A 207 13.56 -1.10 11.27
C ASN A 207 14.06 -0.59 9.90
N LEU A 208 15.26 -1.02 9.53
CA LEU A 208 15.93 -0.56 8.30
C LEU A 208 15.07 -0.68 7.04
N LYS A 209 14.28 -1.77 6.92
CA LYS A 209 13.59 -2.15 5.68
C LYS A 209 12.07 -1.99 5.71
N THR A 210 11.54 -1.34 6.74
CA THR A 210 10.09 -1.29 6.93
C THR A 210 9.65 0.09 7.38
N LEU A 211 8.59 0.63 6.76
CA LEU A 211 7.80 1.73 7.29
C LEU A 211 6.45 1.19 7.78
N SER A 212 5.98 1.73 8.89
CA SER A 212 4.59 1.63 9.33
C SER A 212 3.88 2.90 8.91
N TYR A 213 2.78 2.75 8.19
CA TYR A 213 1.94 3.85 7.75
C TYR A 213 0.51 3.62 8.24
N GLU A 214 0.00 4.58 8.98
CA GLU A 214 -1.37 4.62 9.48
C GLU A 214 -2.04 5.91 9.00
N TYR A 215 -3.33 5.85 8.75
CA TYR A 215 -4.09 7.02 8.34
C TYR A 215 -5.52 6.98 8.89
N THR A 216 -6.06 8.17 9.10
CA THR A 216 -7.47 8.40 9.46
C THR A 216 -8.08 9.34 8.43
N ILE A 217 -9.24 8.95 7.93
CA ILE A 217 -10.07 9.70 6.99
C ILE A 217 -11.27 10.24 7.75
N ASP A 218 -11.39 11.55 7.76
CA ASP A 218 -12.57 12.26 8.27
C ASP A 218 -13.15 13.11 7.13
N ASP A 219 -14.25 12.66 6.55
CA ASP A 219 -14.93 13.34 5.45
C ASP A 219 -16.45 13.17 5.66
N PRO A 220 -17.08 14.06 6.42
CA PRO A 220 -18.50 13.96 6.73
C PRO A 220 -19.41 14.05 5.51
N GLY A 221 -18.91 14.58 4.39
CA GLY A 221 -19.64 14.56 3.12
C GLY A 221 -19.75 13.17 2.51
N ALA A 222 -18.77 12.30 2.72
CA ALA A 222 -18.72 10.96 2.13
C ALA A 222 -18.96 9.82 3.15
N TYR A 223 -18.69 10.05 4.43
CA TYR A 223 -18.76 9.04 5.48
C TYR A 223 -19.56 9.53 6.69
N THR A 224 -20.22 8.61 7.38
CA THR A 224 -21.02 8.92 8.58
C THR A 224 -20.19 8.99 9.87
N ALA A 225 -18.93 8.55 9.82
CA ALA A 225 -17.95 8.63 10.90
C ALA A 225 -16.52 8.53 10.30
N PRO A 226 -15.51 9.04 11.01
CA PRO A 226 -14.12 8.80 10.65
C PRO A 226 -13.78 7.30 10.62
N TRP A 227 -12.85 6.92 9.74
CA TRP A 227 -12.34 5.56 9.62
C TRP A 227 -10.84 5.55 9.35
N SER A 228 -10.18 4.46 9.66
CA SER A 228 -8.74 4.36 9.57
C SER A 228 -8.30 3.11 8.81
N GLY A 229 -7.08 3.16 8.31
CA GLY A 229 -6.39 2.03 7.71
C GLY A 229 -4.90 2.09 8.01
N ARG A 230 -4.19 1.02 7.65
CA ARG A 230 -2.74 0.94 7.84
C ARG A 230 -2.09 0.05 6.82
N TRP A 231 -0.83 0.32 6.50
CA TRP A 231 0.05 -0.52 5.72
C TRP A 231 1.39 -0.75 6.39
N THR A 232 1.95 -1.91 6.15
CA THR A 232 3.39 -2.13 6.28
C THR A 232 3.99 -1.93 4.90
N ILE A 233 4.88 -0.96 4.78
CA ILE A 233 5.57 -0.59 3.54
C ILE A 233 6.98 -1.16 3.64
N THR A 234 7.49 -1.74 2.57
CA THR A 234 8.80 -2.38 2.57
C THR A 234 9.75 -1.72 1.59
N GLU A 235 11.02 -1.70 1.95
CA GLU A 235 12.08 -1.26 1.05
C GLU A 235 12.17 -2.20 -0.15
N LYS A 236 12.38 -1.63 -1.33
CA LYS A 236 12.58 -2.33 -2.59
C LYS A 236 13.94 -1.97 -3.16
N THR A 237 14.84 -2.93 -3.25
CA THR A 237 16.20 -2.77 -3.77
C THR A 237 16.35 -3.25 -5.21
N ALA A 238 15.36 -4.00 -5.71
CA ALA A 238 15.25 -4.41 -7.10
C ALA A 238 13.80 -4.68 -7.43
N SER A 239 13.36 -4.38 -8.64
CA SER A 239 12.02 -4.70 -9.11
C SER A 239 12.10 -5.36 -10.49
N SER A 240 10.98 -5.94 -10.95
CA SER A 240 10.86 -6.41 -12.35
C SER A 240 10.97 -5.27 -13.37
N TRP A 241 10.86 -4.02 -12.93
CA TRP A 241 10.92 -2.82 -13.76
C TRP A 241 12.30 -2.19 -13.76
N VAL A 242 13.05 -2.31 -12.64
CA VAL A 242 14.37 -1.68 -12.48
C VAL A 242 15.28 -2.60 -11.66
N ALA A 243 16.44 -2.92 -12.21
CA ALA A 243 17.42 -3.78 -11.55
C ALA A 243 18.15 -3.08 -10.40
N ASP A 244 18.20 -1.75 -10.39
CA ASP A 244 19.11 -0.96 -9.55
C ASP A 244 18.51 -0.55 -8.20
N GLY A 245 17.19 -0.69 -8.00
CA GLY A 245 16.52 -0.27 -6.78
C GLY A 245 16.49 1.24 -6.57
N GLU A 246 16.61 2.02 -7.63
CA GLU A 246 16.50 3.48 -7.60
C GLU A 246 15.20 3.95 -8.24
N MET A 247 14.79 5.18 -7.94
CA MET A 247 13.66 5.80 -8.62
C MET A 247 13.96 5.93 -10.11
N PHE A 248 12.99 5.60 -10.94
CA PHE A 248 13.12 5.57 -12.38
C PHE A 248 12.11 6.49 -13.07
N GLU A 249 12.42 6.86 -14.30
CA GLU A 249 11.50 7.60 -15.13
C GLU A 249 10.31 6.72 -15.53
N TYR A 250 9.11 7.22 -15.31
CA TYR A 250 7.86 6.60 -15.72
C TYR A 250 7.00 7.63 -16.45
N ILE A 251 6.71 7.39 -17.72
CA ILE A 251 5.88 8.29 -18.51
C ILE A 251 4.46 7.73 -18.56
N CYS A 252 3.56 8.43 -17.89
CA CYS A 252 2.14 8.11 -17.95
C CYS A 252 1.57 8.61 -19.28
N GLN A 253 0.96 7.70 -20.04
CA GLN A 253 0.23 8.04 -21.27
C GLN A 253 -1.23 7.64 -21.11
N ASP A 254 -2.13 8.59 -21.30
CA ASP A 254 -3.56 8.27 -21.47
C ASP A 254 -3.75 7.74 -22.89
N SER A 255 -3.78 6.41 -23.03
CA SER A 255 -3.88 5.73 -24.32
C SER A 255 -5.29 5.75 -24.92
N ARG A 256 -6.20 6.53 -24.37
CA ARG A 256 -7.62 6.61 -24.79
C ARG A 256 -7.96 7.84 -25.63
N PHE A 257 -6.92 8.51 -26.16
CA PHE A 257 -7.05 9.56 -27.16
C PHE A 257 -6.40 9.14 -28.47
#